data_864410d3b092ad12a0f404bcd11c970e
#
_entry.id   864410d3b092ad12a0f404bcd11c970e
#
_cell.length_a   1.000
_cell.length_b   1.000
_cell.length_c   1.000
_cell.angle_alpha   90.00
_cell.angle_beta   90.00
_cell.angle_gamma   90.00
#
_symmetry.space_group_name_H-M   'P 1'
#
loop_
_entity.id
_entity.type
_entity.pdbx_description
1 polymer ?
#
loop_
_entity_poly.entity_id
_entity_poly.type
_entity_poly.pdbx_seq_one_letter_code
_entity_poly.pdbx_strand_id
1 'polypeptide(L)'
;CSSDLNYMLDLLNNYQLDDKKIKVIQGGDDRNHSIMNIIESIEQHKKLNDEDIIVTHDAVRPFLTNRIIRENVEYASQYGAVDTVVNAVDTIISSNDAQFISGIPIRSEMYQGQTPQTFKIKELKDSYLSLTQSQKEILTDACKILVELGKPVKLVKGELFNIKITTPYDLKVANSIITGAVDND
;
A
#
# COMPACT_ATOMS: atom_id res chain seq x y z
N CYS A 1 -6.07 9.31 -10.54
CA CYS A 1 -6.20 9.96 -11.87
C CYS A 1 -7.42 10.85 -11.90
N SER A 2 -7.35 11.99 -12.63
CA SER A 2 -8.47 12.94 -12.73
C SER A 2 -9.71 12.34 -13.44
N SER A 3 -9.51 11.36 -14.32
CA SER A 3 -10.56 10.62 -15.01
C SER A 3 -11.38 9.71 -14.10
N ASP A 4 -10.85 9.34 -12.93
CA ASP A 4 -11.44 8.31 -12.09
C ASP A 4 -12.32 8.89 -10.97
N LEU A 5 -12.25 10.21 -10.72
CA LEU A 5 -13.00 10.86 -9.64
C LEU A 5 -14.52 10.71 -9.83
N ASN A 6 -15.03 11.06 -11.01
CA ASN A 6 -16.46 10.95 -11.32
C ASN A 6 -16.92 9.49 -11.29
N TYR A 7 -16.11 8.58 -11.83
CA TYR A 7 -16.39 7.16 -11.78
C TYR A 7 -16.49 6.63 -10.35
N MET A 8 -15.60 7.05 -9.45
CA MET A 8 -15.68 6.68 -8.03
C MET A 8 -16.92 7.23 -7.34
N LEU A 9 -17.31 8.48 -7.64
CA LEU A 9 -18.53 9.07 -7.11
C LEU A 9 -19.76 8.31 -7.61
N ASP A 10 -19.81 7.95 -8.89
CA ASP A 10 -20.88 7.14 -9.47
C ASP A 10 -20.96 5.75 -8.82
N LEU A 11 -19.82 5.09 -8.54
CA LEU A 11 -19.80 3.83 -7.84
C LEU A 11 -20.38 3.96 -6.42
N LEU A 12 -19.97 4.97 -5.66
CA LEU A 12 -20.49 5.20 -4.31
C LEU A 12 -22.01 5.37 -4.34
N ASN A 13 -22.53 6.16 -5.29
CA ASN A 13 -23.97 6.37 -5.46
C ASN A 13 -24.69 5.05 -5.85
N ASN A 14 -24.16 4.31 -6.81
CA ASN A 14 -24.76 3.07 -7.31
C ASN A 14 -24.83 1.98 -6.24
N TYR A 15 -23.82 1.90 -5.37
CA TYR A 15 -23.77 0.94 -4.26
C TYR A 15 -24.35 1.50 -2.95
N GLN A 16 -24.94 2.70 -2.97
CA GLN A 16 -25.53 3.37 -1.80
C GLN A 16 -24.55 3.48 -0.63
N LEU A 17 -23.28 3.69 -0.95
CA LEU A 17 -22.19 3.87 0.02
C LEU A 17 -22.00 5.34 0.39
N ASP A 18 -23.09 6.13 0.42
CA ASP A 18 -23.07 7.53 0.85
C ASP A 18 -22.95 7.59 2.40
N ASP A 19 -21.77 7.29 2.90
CA ASP A 19 -21.42 7.50 4.30
C ASP A 19 -20.63 8.81 4.41
N LYS A 20 -21.05 9.70 5.33
CA LYS A 20 -20.34 10.92 5.68
C LYS A 20 -18.87 10.73 6.06
N LYS A 21 -18.47 9.48 6.31
CA LYS A 21 -17.08 9.07 6.58
C LYS A 21 -16.26 8.84 5.31
N ILE A 22 -16.92 8.72 4.14
CA ILE A 22 -16.25 8.50 2.86
C ILE A 22 -16.06 9.84 2.16
N LYS A 23 -14.83 10.15 1.78
CA LYS A 23 -14.48 11.33 1.02
C LYS A 23 -13.65 10.92 -0.19
N VAL A 24 -14.14 11.25 -1.39
CA VAL A 24 -13.38 11.08 -2.63
C VAL A 24 -12.63 12.37 -2.91
N ILE A 25 -11.33 12.27 -3.17
CA ILE A 25 -10.48 13.41 -3.51
C ILE A 25 -9.70 13.14 -4.78
N GLN A 26 -9.25 14.21 -5.41
CA GLN A 26 -8.40 14.15 -6.59
C GLN A 26 -7.07 13.48 -6.26
N GLY A 27 -6.67 12.46 -7.03
CA GLY A 27 -5.34 11.88 -6.97
C GLY A 27 -4.27 12.82 -7.51
N GLY A 28 -3.01 12.52 -7.19
CA GLY A 28 -1.83 13.18 -7.78
C GLY A 28 -1.30 12.43 -9.00
N ASP A 29 -0.15 12.88 -9.51
CA ASP A 29 0.51 12.30 -10.69
C ASP A 29 1.03 10.87 -10.45
N ASP A 30 1.32 10.56 -9.19
CA ASP A 30 1.74 9.23 -8.73
C ASP A 30 1.05 8.84 -7.41
N ARG A 31 1.37 7.62 -6.92
CA ARG A 31 0.81 7.09 -5.68
C ARG A 31 1.16 7.96 -4.46
N ASN A 32 2.38 8.43 -4.37
CA ASN A 32 2.85 9.22 -3.23
C ASN A 32 2.24 10.63 -3.23
N HIS A 33 2.14 11.27 -4.40
CA HIS A 33 1.39 12.52 -4.56
C HIS A 33 -0.08 12.35 -4.15
N SER A 34 -0.71 11.25 -4.52
CA SER A 34 -2.10 10.95 -4.10
C SER A 34 -2.21 10.84 -2.57
N ILE A 35 -1.24 10.21 -1.89
CA ILE A 35 -1.20 10.13 -0.42
C ILE A 35 -1.01 11.53 0.19
N MET A 36 -0.12 12.35 -0.36
CA MET A 36 0.09 13.73 0.12
C MET A 36 -1.17 14.58 -0.03
N ASN A 37 -1.89 14.49 -1.16
CA ASN A 37 -3.17 15.17 -1.36
C ASN A 37 -4.22 14.77 -0.30
N ILE A 38 -4.23 13.48 0.09
CA ILE A 38 -5.10 13.00 1.18
C ILE A 38 -4.70 13.64 2.50
N ILE A 39 -3.41 13.67 2.83
CA ILE A 39 -2.91 14.28 4.06
C ILE A 39 -3.25 15.77 4.11
N GLU A 40 -3.03 16.51 3.05
CA GLU A 40 -3.41 17.93 2.94
C GLU A 40 -4.91 18.13 3.12
N SER A 41 -5.74 17.27 2.52
CA SER A 41 -7.18 17.31 2.70
C SER A 41 -7.60 17.04 4.16
N ILE A 42 -6.89 16.18 4.88
CA ILE A 42 -7.14 15.95 6.32
C ILE A 42 -6.78 17.20 7.13
N GLU A 43 -5.63 17.82 6.85
CA GLU A 43 -5.15 19.01 7.54
C GLU A 43 -6.07 20.22 7.41
N GLN A 44 -6.77 20.34 6.28
CA GLN A 44 -7.79 21.39 6.09
C GLN A 44 -8.96 21.29 7.08
N HIS A 45 -9.20 20.08 7.62
CA HIS A 45 -10.37 19.81 8.48
C HIS A 45 -9.99 19.47 9.93
N LYS A 46 -8.75 19.09 10.17
CA LYS A 46 -8.24 18.67 11.48
C LYS A 46 -6.78 19.04 11.64
N LYS A 47 -6.44 19.65 12.78
CA LYS A 47 -5.03 19.80 13.17
C LYS A 47 -4.45 18.43 13.51
N LEU A 48 -3.42 18.02 12.79
CA LEU A 48 -2.72 16.75 13.03
C LEU A 48 -1.94 16.80 14.35
N ASN A 49 -1.96 15.68 15.07
CA ASN A 49 -1.09 15.42 16.21
C ASN A 49 -0.07 14.33 15.87
N ASP A 50 0.92 14.13 16.76
CA ASP A 50 2.03 13.20 16.49
C ASP A 50 1.62 11.73 16.50
N GLU A 51 0.44 11.41 17.08
CA GLU A 51 -0.10 10.06 17.17
C GLU A 51 -1.12 9.74 16.07
N ASP A 52 -1.47 10.70 15.21
CA ASP A 52 -2.39 10.44 14.10
C ASP A 52 -1.77 9.48 13.08
N ILE A 53 -2.51 8.42 12.77
CA ILE A 53 -2.09 7.33 11.89
C ILE A 53 -2.88 7.36 10.58
N ILE A 54 -2.19 7.14 9.47
CA ILE A 54 -2.77 6.89 8.16
C ILE A 54 -2.51 5.43 7.74
N VAL A 55 -3.55 4.76 7.30
CA VAL A 55 -3.49 3.43 6.68
C VAL A 55 -3.72 3.59 5.20
N THR A 56 -2.74 3.25 4.38
CA THR A 56 -2.85 3.30 2.92
C THR A 56 -3.05 1.91 2.37
N HIS A 57 -4.06 1.72 1.51
CA HIS A 57 -4.39 0.41 0.98
C HIS A 57 -4.76 0.47 -0.51
N ASP A 58 -4.31 -0.52 -1.28
CA ASP A 58 -4.66 -0.66 -2.68
C ASP A 58 -6.13 -1.11 -2.83
N ALA A 59 -6.96 -0.33 -3.51
CA ALA A 59 -8.36 -0.67 -3.76
C ALA A 59 -8.54 -2.03 -4.47
N VAL A 60 -7.52 -2.48 -5.19
CA VAL A 60 -7.50 -3.75 -5.91
C VAL A 60 -7.00 -4.95 -5.06
N ARG A 61 -6.94 -4.82 -3.74
CA ARG A 61 -6.66 -5.91 -2.78
C ARG A 61 -7.86 -6.13 -1.86
N PRO A 62 -8.91 -6.83 -2.32
CA PRO A 62 -10.16 -6.93 -1.55
C PRO A 62 -10.10 -7.89 -0.36
N PHE A 63 -9.05 -8.70 -0.22
CA PHE A 63 -8.96 -9.76 0.80
C PHE A 63 -8.19 -9.33 2.06
N LEU A 64 -8.38 -8.09 2.48
CA LEU A 64 -7.78 -7.55 3.68
C LEU A 64 -8.46 -8.12 4.95
N THR A 65 -7.67 -8.58 5.92
CA THR A 65 -8.18 -9.13 7.17
C THR A 65 -8.12 -8.12 8.32
N ASN A 66 -9.03 -8.27 9.29
CA ASN A 66 -9.02 -7.47 10.53
C ASN A 66 -7.71 -7.62 11.33
N ARG A 67 -7.06 -8.80 11.27
CA ARG A 67 -5.76 -9.04 11.90
C ARG A 67 -4.71 -8.09 11.32
N ILE A 68 -4.58 -8.06 9.99
CA ILE A 68 -3.59 -7.21 9.31
C ILE A 68 -3.82 -5.73 9.65
N ILE A 69 -5.07 -5.25 9.61
CA ILE A 69 -5.38 -3.85 9.95
C ILE A 69 -4.94 -3.54 11.37
N ARG A 70 -5.31 -4.37 12.34
CA ARG A 70 -5.02 -4.17 13.76
C ARG A 70 -3.51 -4.14 14.02
N GLU A 71 -2.78 -5.14 13.51
CA GLU A 71 -1.32 -5.21 13.68
C GLU A 71 -0.62 -4.02 13.03
N ASN A 72 -1.08 -3.58 11.86
CA ASN A 72 -0.56 -2.39 11.19
C ASN A 72 -0.73 -1.13 12.05
N VAL A 73 -1.93 -0.90 12.60
CA VAL A 73 -2.20 0.27 13.44
C VAL A 73 -1.42 0.21 14.75
N GLU A 74 -1.38 -0.94 15.40
CA GLU A 74 -0.65 -1.16 16.65
C GLU A 74 0.85 -0.89 16.47
N TYR A 75 1.46 -1.49 15.44
CA TYR A 75 2.91 -1.31 15.22
C TYR A 75 3.25 0.07 14.65
N ALA A 76 2.39 0.69 13.86
CA ALA A 76 2.61 2.08 13.43
C ALA A 76 2.59 3.05 14.61
N SER A 77 1.73 2.82 15.60
CA SER A 77 1.73 3.58 16.86
C SER A 77 3.06 3.48 17.60
N GLN A 78 3.70 2.30 17.60
CA GLN A 78 4.96 2.01 18.31
C GLN A 78 6.19 2.42 17.52
N TYR A 79 6.22 2.14 16.22
CA TYR A 79 7.42 2.22 15.37
C TYR A 79 7.38 3.34 14.33
N GLY A 80 6.26 4.03 14.18
CA GLY A 80 6.09 5.13 13.23
C GLY A 80 5.69 4.70 11.82
N ALA A 81 6.26 3.61 11.29
CA ALA A 81 5.99 3.10 9.94
C ALA A 81 5.94 1.58 9.89
N VAL A 82 5.03 1.06 9.07
CA VAL A 82 4.78 -0.38 8.93
C VAL A 82 4.52 -0.74 7.47
N ASP A 83 5.10 -1.86 7.02
CA ASP A 83 4.81 -2.47 5.73
C ASP A 83 4.26 -3.90 5.91
N THR A 84 3.20 -4.22 5.19
CA THR A 84 2.64 -5.58 5.15
C THR A 84 3.35 -6.38 4.09
N VAL A 85 3.93 -7.54 4.47
CA VAL A 85 4.76 -8.33 3.57
C VAL A 85 4.48 -9.83 3.68
N VAL A 86 4.76 -10.57 2.62
CA VAL A 86 4.87 -12.03 2.64
C VAL A 86 6.26 -12.44 2.18
N ASN A 87 6.76 -13.57 2.68
CA ASN A 87 8.06 -14.10 2.26
C ASN A 87 8.04 -14.45 0.77
N ALA A 88 9.14 -14.21 0.08
CA ALA A 88 9.31 -14.72 -1.28
C ALA A 88 9.33 -16.26 -1.26
N VAL A 89 8.45 -16.88 -2.03
CA VAL A 89 8.34 -18.34 -2.17
C VAL A 89 9.34 -18.84 -3.21
N ASP A 90 9.38 -18.18 -4.36
CA ASP A 90 10.29 -18.53 -5.45
C ASP A 90 11.67 -17.89 -5.27
N THR A 91 12.65 -18.42 -5.99
CA THR A 91 13.99 -17.83 -6.07
C THR A 91 13.91 -16.48 -6.79
N ILE A 92 14.38 -15.42 -6.13
CA ILE A 92 14.47 -14.09 -6.73
C ILE A 92 15.74 -14.00 -7.56
N ILE A 93 15.63 -13.50 -8.76
CA ILE A 93 16.72 -13.31 -9.71
C ILE A 93 16.78 -11.85 -10.10
N SER A 94 17.97 -11.25 -10.11
CA SER A 94 18.20 -9.94 -10.70
C SER A 94 18.87 -10.06 -12.06
N SER A 95 18.50 -9.16 -12.97
CA SER A 95 19.13 -9.03 -14.29
C SER A 95 19.19 -7.55 -14.67
N ASN A 96 20.33 -7.10 -15.18
CA ASN A 96 20.52 -5.71 -15.59
C ASN A 96 20.09 -5.47 -17.05
N ASP A 97 20.02 -6.53 -17.86
CA ASP A 97 19.75 -6.48 -19.30
C ASP A 97 18.57 -7.34 -19.74
N ALA A 98 17.86 -7.96 -18.78
CA ALA A 98 16.77 -8.91 -18.99
C ALA A 98 17.16 -10.16 -19.81
N GLN A 99 18.45 -10.44 -19.98
CA GLN A 99 18.95 -11.59 -20.73
C GLN A 99 19.78 -12.53 -19.87
N PHE A 100 20.65 -11.97 -19.01
CA PHE A 100 21.55 -12.76 -18.17
C PHE A 100 21.31 -12.45 -16.69
N ILE A 101 21.50 -13.48 -15.85
CA ILE A 101 21.41 -13.33 -14.39
C ILE A 101 22.60 -12.49 -13.91
N SER A 102 22.32 -11.38 -13.22
CA SER A 102 23.31 -10.53 -12.57
C SER A 102 23.48 -10.83 -11.08
N GLY A 103 22.48 -11.47 -10.45
CA GLY A 103 22.54 -11.86 -9.05
C GLY A 103 21.36 -12.72 -8.60
N ILE A 104 21.57 -13.45 -7.51
CA ILE A 104 20.55 -14.25 -6.83
C ILE A 104 20.64 -13.89 -5.34
N PRO A 105 19.77 -13.03 -4.81
CA PRO A 105 19.80 -12.68 -3.40
C PRO A 105 19.39 -13.84 -2.50
N ILE A 106 19.73 -13.74 -1.22
CA ILE A 106 19.36 -14.76 -0.21
C ILE A 106 17.84 -14.72 -0.03
N ARG A 107 17.14 -15.77 -0.47
CA ARG A 107 15.68 -15.82 -0.48
C ARG A 107 15.04 -15.58 0.90
N SER A 108 15.66 -16.06 1.99
CA SER A 108 15.14 -15.86 3.34
C SER A 108 15.10 -14.39 3.79
N GLU A 109 15.80 -13.51 3.09
CA GLU A 109 15.82 -12.05 3.32
C GLU A 109 14.91 -11.30 2.36
N MET A 110 14.24 -12.01 1.43
CA MET A 110 13.38 -11.41 0.41
C MET A 110 11.91 -11.51 0.78
N TYR A 111 11.25 -10.36 0.69
CA TYR A 111 9.82 -10.22 0.95
C TYR A 111 9.13 -9.55 -0.22
N GLN A 112 7.87 -9.89 -0.43
CA GLN A 112 6.99 -9.21 -1.38
C GLN A 112 6.11 -8.25 -0.60
N GLY A 113 6.21 -6.95 -0.93
CA GLY A 113 5.38 -5.89 -0.33
C GLY A 113 3.91 -6.05 -0.73
N GLN A 114 3.05 -5.93 0.26
CA GLN A 114 1.61 -5.85 0.07
C GLN A 114 1.11 -4.48 0.57
N THR A 115 -0.18 -4.35 0.73
CA THR A 115 -0.81 -3.30 1.51
C THR A 115 -1.80 -3.92 2.49
N PRO A 116 -2.11 -3.25 3.64
CA PRO A 116 -1.85 -1.84 3.95
C PRO A 116 -0.40 -1.54 4.26
N GLN A 117 -0.01 -0.29 3.98
CA GLN A 117 1.16 0.36 4.54
C GLN A 117 0.67 1.45 5.48
N THR A 118 1.23 1.53 6.66
CA THR A 118 0.67 2.36 7.75
C THR A 118 1.75 3.24 8.37
N PHE A 119 1.41 4.50 8.64
CA PHE A 119 2.38 5.50 9.05
C PHE A 119 1.80 6.46 10.09
N LYS A 120 2.65 7.01 10.96
CA LYS A 120 2.35 8.28 11.62
C LYS A 120 2.32 9.38 10.56
N ILE A 121 1.22 10.12 10.46
CA ILE A 121 0.97 11.04 9.34
C ILE A 121 2.05 12.11 9.24
N LYS A 122 2.40 12.74 10.36
CA LYS A 122 3.44 13.80 10.38
C LYS A 122 4.79 13.23 9.95
N GLU A 123 5.18 12.06 10.44
CA GLU A 123 6.45 11.45 10.08
C GLU A 123 6.55 11.15 8.60
N LEU A 124 5.49 10.60 7.99
CA LEU A 124 5.43 10.34 6.55
C LEU A 124 5.54 11.65 5.76
N LYS A 125 4.74 12.66 6.13
CA LYS A 125 4.71 13.97 5.46
C LYS A 125 6.08 14.67 5.54
N ASP A 126 6.64 14.81 6.74
CA ASP A 126 7.90 15.48 6.95
C ASP A 126 9.05 14.77 6.22
N SER A 127 9.03 13.43 6.22
CA SER A 127 9.97 12.61 5.46
C SER A 127 9.86 12.86 3.96
N TYR A 128 8.65 12.85 3.40
CA TYR A 128 8.44 13.12 1.98
C TYR A 128 8.90 14.54 1.58
N LEU A 129 8.61 15.54 2.40
CA LEU A 129 9.01 16.92 2.14
C LEU A 129 10.53 17.12 2.21
N SER A 130 11.24 16.32 3.02
CA SER A 130 12.71 16.41 3.14
C SER A 130 13.46 15.73 2.00
N LEU A 131 12.82 14.90 1.16
CA LEU A 131 13.43 14.25 0.01
C LEU A 131 13.77 15.25 -1.08
N THR A 132 14.93 15.03 -1.72
CA THR A 132 15.31 15.73 -2.96
C THR A 132 14.45 15.27 -4.12
N GLN A 133 14.41 16.04 -5.20
CA GLN A 133 13.67 15.68 -6.41
C GLN A 133 14.12 14.33 -6.98
N SER A 134 15.42 14.07 -7.03
CA SER A 134 15.96 12.80 -7.52
C SER A 134 15.56 11.59 -6.67
N GLN A 135 15.45 11.77 -5.36
CA GLN A 135 14.92 10.71 -4.48
C GLN A 135 13.42 10.46 -4.72
N LYS A 136 12.64 11.52 -4.95
CA LYS A 136 11.20 11.37 -5.25
C LYS A 136 10.95 10.62 -6.56
N GLU A 137 11.78 10.81 -7.56
CA GLU A 137 11.65 10.14 -8.87
C GLU A 137 11.82 8.62 -8.81
N ILE A 138 12.55 8.10 -7.82
CA ILE A 138 12.78 6.65 -7.67
C ILE A 138 11.82 5.97 -6.70
N LEU A 139 10.86 6.72 -6.13
CA LEU A 139 9.89 6.16 -5.19
C LEU A 139 8.92 5.22 -5.92
N THR A 140 8.87 3.98 -5.46
CA THR A 140 7.93 2.95 -5.97
C THR A 140 6.73 2.76 -5.04
N ASP A 141 6.91 3.04 -3.74
CA ASP A 141 5.86 2.97 -2.74
C ASP A 141 6.12 3.96 -1.58
N ALA A 142 5.18 4.02 -0.62
CA ALA A 142 5.28 4.98 0.48
C ALA A 142 6.35 4.58 1.54
N CYS A 143 6.62 3.30 1.74
CA CYS A 143 7.65 2.85 2.68
C CYS A 143 9.05 3.27 2.22
N LYS A 144 9.27 3.33 0.90
CA LYS A 144 10.55 3.77 0.33
C LYS A 144 10.91 5.20 0.74
N ILE A 145 9.92 6.07 1.02
CA ILE A 145 10.14 7.43 1.55
C ILE A 145 10.99 7.39 2.84
N LEU A 146 10.63 6.48 3.75
CA LEU A 146 11.32 6.33 5.03
C LEU A 146 12.68 5.66 4.86
N VAL A 147 12.74 4.61 4.04
CA VAL A 147 13.97 3.85 3.76
C VAL A 147 15.05 4.73 3.14
N GLU A 148 14.71 5.62 2.19
CA GLU A 148 15.65 6.59 1.59
C GLU A 148 16.28 7.54 2.61
N LEU A 149 15.62 7.74 3.75
CA LEU A 149 16.11 8.55 4.87
C LEU A 149 16.76 7.71 5.99
N GLY A 150 16.95 6.41 5.78
CA GLY A 150 17.50 5.50 6.78
C GLY A 150 16.58 5.27 7.99
N LYS A 151 15.30 5.58 7.86
CA LYS A 151 14.32 5.37 8.93
C LYS A 151 13.80 3.92 8.93
N PRO A 152 13.59 3.32 10.09
CA PRO A 152 13.09 1.95 10.17
C PRO A 152 11.62 1.86 9.72
N VAL A 153 11.30 0.76 9.03
CA VAL A 153 9.93 0.37 8.71
C VAL A 153 9.70 -1.03 9.27
N LYS A 154 8.72 -1.18 10.15
CA LYS A 154 8.38 -2.47 10.78
C LYS A 154 7.64 -3.36 9.80
N LEU A 155 8.01 -4.63 9.70
CA LEU A 155 7.29 -5.60 8.88
C LEU A 155 6.13 -6.23 9.67
N VAL A 156 4.96 -6.32 9.02
CA VAL A 156 3.79 -7.09 9.45
C VAL A 156 3.57 -8.24 8.48
N LYS A 157 3.32 -9.43 9.02
CA LYS A 157 3.03 -10.59 8.20
C LYS A 157 1.68 -10.43 7.50
N GLY A 158 1.70 -10.38 6.17
CA GLY A 158 0.52 -10.41 5.32
C GLY A 158 -0.06 -11.81 5.15
N GLU A 159 -0.92 -11.96 4.15
CA GLU A 159 -1.52 -13.22 3.75
C GLU A 159 -1.31 -13.48 2.27
N LEU A 160 -1.06 -14.73 1.88
CA LEU A 160 -0.88 -15.08 0.47
C LEU A 160 -2.12 -14.76 -0.38
N PHE A 161 -3.31 -14.87 0.23
CA PHE A 161 -4.56 -14.54 -0.45
C PHE A 161 -4.86 -13.03 -0.51
N ASN A 162 -4.10 -12.15 0.16
CA ASN A 162 -4.20 -10.70 0.00
C ASN A 162 -3.55 -10.26 -1.32
N ILE A 163 -4.00 -10.87 -2.40
CA ILE A 163 -3.50 -10.65 -3.76
C ILE A 163 -3.90 -9.29 -4.30
N LYS A 164 -3.09 -8.76 -5.23
CA LYS A 164 -3.40 -7.56 -6.01
C LYS A 164 -4.04 -7.98 -7.33
N ILE A 165 -5.31 -7.66 -7.53
CA ILE A 165 -6.04 -8.00 -8.76
C ILE A 165 -5.67 -6.98 -9.84
N THR A 166 -4.80 -7.37 -10.77
CA THR A 166 -4.31 -6.53 -11.87
C THR A 166 -4.44 -7.17 -13.24
N THR A 167 -4.66 -8.48 -13.28
CA THR A 167 -4.80 -9.24 -14.52
C THR A 167 -6.08 -10.07 -14.52
N PRO A 168 -6.57 -10.53 -15.70
CA PRO A 168 -7.68 -11.48 -15.77
C PRO A 168 -7.40 -12.81 -15.02
N TYR A 169 -6.12 -13.20 -14.89
CA TYR A 169 -5.74 -14.37 -14.11
C TYR A 169 -5.99 -14.15 -12.62
N ASP A 170 -5.58 -12.98 -12.09
CA ASP A 170 -5.81 -12.64 -10.68
C ASP A 170 -7.31 -12.65 -10.34
N LEU A 171 -8.16 -12.22 -11.28
CA LEU A 171 -9.61 -12.25 -11.10
C LEU A 171 -10.14 -13.67 -10.98
N LYS A 172 -9.60 -14.64 -11.74
CA LYS A 172 -9.96 -16.05 -11.60
C LYS A 172 -9.57 -16.59 -10.22
N VAL A 173 -8.35 -16.27 -9.77
CA VAL A 173 -7.88 -16.64 -8.44
C VAL A 173 -8.77 -16.01 -7.35
N ALA A 174 -9.11 -14.73 -7.48
CA ALA A 174 -10.00 -14.04 -6.57
C ALA A 174 -11.38 -14.71 -6.48
N ASN A 175 -11.97 -15.08 -7.60
CA ASN A 175 -13.24 -15.80 -7.65
C ASN A 175 -13.14 -17.17 -6.93
N SER A 176 -12.06 -17.92 -7.15
CA SER A 176 -11.84 -19.19 -6.45
C SER A 176 -11.73 -19.01 -4.93
N ILE A 177 -11.09 -17.95 -4.46
CA ILE A 177 -11.02 -17.61 -3.03
C ILE A 177 -12.43 -17.35 -2.47
N ILE A 178 -13.26 -16.58 -3.20
CA ILE A 178 -14.61 -16.20 -2.73
C ILE A 178 -15.54 -17.41 -2.72
N THR A 179 -15.48 -18.25 -3.74
CA THR A 179 -16.41 -19.40 -3.89
C THR A 179 -16.00 -20.58 -3.03
N GLY A 180 -14.82 -20.58 -2.43
CA GLY A 180 -14.26 -21.74 -1.73
C GLY A 180 -14.02 -22.93 -2.65
N ALA A 181 -14.05 -22.71 -3.98
CA ALA A 181 -13.75 -23.71 -4.98
C ALA A 181 -12.24 -23.98 -5.03
N VAL A 182 -11.75 -24.68 -4.04
CA VAL A 182 -10.63 -25.59 -4.23
C VAL A 182 -11.29 -26.85 -4.79
N ASP A 183 -11.25 -27.01 -6.10
CA ASP A 183 -11.62 -28.29 -6.70
C ASP A 183 -10.70 -29.35 -6.06
N ASN A 184 -11.30 -30.21 -5.27
CA ASN A 184 -10.67 -31.43 -4.80
C ASN A 184 -10.65 -32.41 -5.99
N ASP A 185 -9.65 -32.26 -6.87
CA ASP A 185 -9.25 -33.31 -7.80
C ASP A 185 -8.19 -34.20 -7.15
#